data_bda0f64333711fdabba9d82bab45a300
#
_entry.id   bda0f64333711fdabba9d82bab45a300
#
_cell.length_a   1.000
_cell.length_b   1.000
_cell.length_c   1.000
_cell.angle_alpha   90.00
_cell.angle_beta   90.00
_cell.angle_gamma   90.00
#
_symmetry.space_group_name_H-M   'P 1'
#
loop_
_entity.id
_entity.type
_entity.pdbx_description
1 polymer ?
#
loop_
_entity_poly.entity_id
_entity_poly.type
_entity_poly.pdbx_seq_one_letter_code
_entity_poly.pdbx_strand_id
1 'polypeptide(L)'
;MNKITTTISTNNNLEYLKLAVKSVRQNCYYKDMPLIVHAENCDDGTDEWLNDNTDKYSIEYYIDHNDKPKGIGGGMNFCVDKVKTEFVNIIHSDMWCAPNQDLELLRLYDDTDKRLIASSFRIQPRIFPNDPDYRPGTVFHTMEEFGAFCYEFDSDYFDEWATEFSKQNDIKVRKAGGAGFFCRTEDYKWIGGNDPLFAPASWEDKDLFIRMQLEGYEFEMITKSILWHFSARGSHFRDEAKDDLTKKSMRQQKSEHDNIQKWIKKWGVLPEEDEETFVKPIYGTNVNTRLEWIGE
;
A
#
# COMPACT_ATOMS: atom_id res chain seq x y z
N MET A 1 0.85 16.75 -19.24
CA MET A 1 -0.23 15.81 -18.85
C MET A 1 0.31 14.98 -17.71
N ASN A 2 -0.39 14.90 -16.58
CA ASN A 2 0.05 14.10 -15.45
C ASN A 2 0.12 12.63 -15.85
N LYS A 3 1.25 11.97 -15.54
CA LYS A 3 1.43 10.55 -15.82
C LYS A 3 0.97 9.64 -14.70
N ILE A 4 0.82 10.18 -13.48
CA ILE A 4 0.58 9.42 -12.24
C ILE A 4 -0.74 9.84 -11.61
N THR A 5 -1.49 8.89 -11.09
CA THR A 5 -2.56 9.10 -10.12
C THR A 5 -2.20 8.40 -8.83
N THR A 6 -2.33 9.06 -7.69
CA THR A 6 -2.22 8.40 -6.37
C THR A 6 -3.60 7.96 -5.91
N THR A 7 -3.69 6.75 -5.36
CA THR A 7 -4.94 6.17 -4.86
C THR A 7 -4.80 5.74 -3.41
N ILE A 8 -5.85 5.98 -2.62
CA ILE A 8 -5.95 5.61 -1.20
C ILE A 8 -7.30 4.96 -0.96
N SER A 9 -7.32 3.73 -0.47
CA SER A 9 -8.53 3.10 0.07
C SER A 9 -8.48 3.14 1.60
N THR A 10 -9.61 3.48 2.25
CA THR A 10 -9.69 3.60 3.69
C THR A 10 -10.99 3.00 4.25
N ASN A 11 -10.92 2.52 5.49
CA ASN A 11 -12.05 2.14 6.31
C ASN A 11 -11.78 2.62 7.74
N ASN A 12 -12.43 3.70 8.15
CA ASN A 12 -12.20 4.33 9.46
C ASN A 12 -10.70 4.58 9.67
N ASN A 13 -10.07 5.55 9.52
CA ASN A 13 -8.65 5.82 9.74
C ASN A 13 -8.37 7.32 9.59
N LEU A 14 -9.35 8.12 9.98
CA LEU A 14 -9.39 9.53 9.66
C LEU A 14 -8.08 10.26 9.97
N GLU A 15 -7.51 10.07 11.16
CA GLU A 15 -6.30 10.82 11.54
C GLU A 15 -5.07 10.41 10.72
N TYR A 16 -4.97 9.14 10.36
CA TYR A 16 -3.93 8.65 9.44
C TYR A 16 -4.20 9.11 8.00
N LEU A 17 -5.44 9.03 7.53
CA LEU A 17 -5.84 9.51 6.20
C LEU A 17 -5.49 10.99 6.00
N LYS A 18 -5.72 11.82 7.01
CA LYS A 18 -5.32 13.25 6.98
C LYS A 18 -3.83 13.43 6.71
N LEU A 19 -3.00 12.62 7.37
CA LEU A 19 -1.56 12.62 7.15
C LEU A 19 -1.20 12.12 5.74
N ALA A 20 -1.80 11.01 5.29
CA ALA A 20 -1.55 10.47 3.96
C ALA A 20 -1.89 11.50 2.86
N VAL A 21 -3.08 12.10 2.89
CA VAL A 21 -3.51 13.13 1.95
C VAL A 21 -2.60 14.37 2.00
N LYS A 22 -2.26 14.83 3.22
CA LYS A 22 -1.34 15.96 3.41
C LYS A 22 0.01 15.67 2.75
N SER A 23 0.58 14.48 2.98
CA SER A 23 1.89 14.11 2.43
C SER A 23 1.92 14.11 0.91
N VAL A 24 0.89 13.55 0.28
CA VAL A 24 0.77 13.55 -1.19
C VAL A 24 0.79 14.97 -1.73
N ARG A 25 0.06 15.91 -1.13
CA ARG A 25 0.02 17.31 -1.59
C ARG A 25 1.24 18.11 -1.24
N GLN A 26 1.85 17.86 -0.10
CA GLN A 26 3.03 18.58 0.37
C GLN A 26 4.31 18.08 -0.30
N ASN A 27 4.49 16.77 -0.44
CA ASN A 27 5.78 16.14 -0.67
C ASN A 27 5.97 15.57 -2.07
N CYS A 28 4.90 15.14 -2.75
CA CYS A 28 5.05 14.61 -4.10
C CYS A 28 5.55 15.68 -5.08
N TYR A 29 6.35 15.27 -6.03
CA TYR A 29 6.93 16.14 -7.07
C TYR A 29 5.85 16.71 -7.99
N TYR A 30 4.93 15.86 -8.45
CA TYR A 30 3.82 16.25 -9.32
C TYR A 30 2.64 16.79 -8.49
N LYS A 31 2.68 18.07 -8.12
CA LYS A 31 1.72 18.72 -7.20
C LYS A 31 0.25 18.61 -7.65
N ASP A 32 0.02 18.64 -8.96
CA ASP A 32 -1.32 18.60 -9.56
C ASP A 32 -1.75 17.18 -9.96
N MET A 33 -1.03 16.14 -9.49
CA MET A 33 -1.45 14.78 -9.84
C MET A 33 -2.83 14.47 -9.24
N PRO A 34 -3.68 13.73 -9.97
CA PRO A 34 -4.94 13.25 -9.44
C PRO A 34 -4.74 12.43 -8.16
N LEU A 35 -5.56 12.69 -7.15
CA LEU A 35 -5.62 11.92 -5.91
C LEU A 35 -7.03 11.38 -5.76
N ILE A 36 -7.18 10.07 -5.76
CA ILE A 36 -8.45 9.37 -5.62
C ILE A 36 -8.50 8.71 -4.24
N VAL A 37 -9.55 8.99 -3.48
CA VAL A 37 -9.79 8.39 -2.15
C VAL A 37 -11.12 7.62 -2.17
N HIS A 38 -11.09 6.37 -1.76
CA HIS A 38 -12.27 5.56 -1.54
C HIS A 38 -12.43 5.27 -0.04
N ALA A 39 -13.55 5.71 0.53
CA ALA A 39 -13.92 5.49 1.91
C ALA A 39 -15.07 4.47 1.98
N GLU A 40 -14.83 3.33 2.63
CA GLU A 40 -15.82 2.28 2.74
C GLU A 40 -16.25 2.06 4.19
N ASN A 41 -17.56 2.21 4.45
CA ASN A 41 -18.18 1.96 5.75
C ASN A 41 -17.46 2.69 6.91
N CYS A 42 -17.19 3.98 6.73
CA CYS A 42 -16.57 4.81 7.75
C CYS A 42 -17.63 5.33 8.73
N ASP A 43 -17.27 5.38 10.01
CA ASP A 43 -18.08 5.91 11.11
C ASP A 43 -17.28 6.80 12.09
N ASP A 44 -16.07 7.21 11.68
CA ASP A 44 -15.11 7.99 12.43
C ASP A 44 -15.01 9.47 12.00
N GLY A 45 -15.94 9.94 11.16
CA GLY A 45 -15.94 11.29 10.61
C GLY A 45 -15.15 11.43 9.31
N THR A 46 -14.71 10.32 8.71
CA THR A 46 -13.97 10.33 7.41
C THR A 46 -14.83 10.92 6.29
N ASP A 47 -16.11 10.58 6.24
CA ASP A 47 -17.02 11.02 5.17
C ASP A 47 -17.21 12.53 5.20
N GLU A 48 -17.45 13.09 6.37
CA GLU A 48 -17.60 14.53 6.58
C GLU A 48 -16.30 15.26 6.25
N TRP A 49 -15.17 14.70 6.69
CA TRP A 49 -13.88 15.33 6.42
C TRP A 49 -13.56 15.36 4.92
N LEU A 50 -13.86 14.31 4.17
CA LEU A 50 -13.67 14.27 2.73
C LEU A 50 -14.55 15.33 2.03
N ASN A 51 -15.82 15.44 2.41
CA ASN A 51 -16.72 16.46 1.88
C ASN A 51 -16.18 17.88 2.10
N ASP A 52 -15.68 18.15 3.32
CA ASP A 52 -15.25 19.51 3.72
C ASP A 52 -13.87 19.89 3.15
N ASN A 53 -13.05 18.92 2.77
CA ASN A 53 -11.64 19.15 2.40
C ASN A 53 -11.31 18.81 0.94
N THR A 54 -12.27 18.40 0.15
CA THR A 54 -12.06 18.01 -1.26
C THR A 54 -11.41 19.12 -2.07
N ASP A 55 -11.89 20.34 -1.98
CA ASP A 55 -11.34 21.49 -2.72
C ASP A 55 -9.95 21.86 -2.22
N LYS A 56 -9.75 21.86 -0.90
CA LYS A 56 -8.47 22.20 -0.29
C LYS A 56 -7.32 21.30 -0.74
N TYR A 57 -7.60 20.01 -0.87
CA TYR A 57 -6.60 19.02 -1.24
C TYR A 57 -6.79 18.48 -2.67
N SER A 58 -7.74 19.02 -3.45
CA SER A 58 -8.06 18.55 -4.81
C SER A 58 -8.25 17.03 -4.85
N ILE A 59 -9.12 16.49 -3.98
CA ILE A 59 -9.39 15.06 -3.85
C ILE A 59 -10.57 14.70 -4.74
N GLU A 60 -10.45 13.70 -5.58
CA GLU A 60 -11.58 12.96 -6.12
C GLU A 60 -11.91 11.84 -5.12
N TYR A 61 -13.10 11.83 -4.54
CA TYR A 61 -13.43 10.86 -3.51
C TYR A 61 -14.73 10.14 -3.78
N TYR A 62 -14.83 8.95 -3.22
CA TYR A 62 -15.99 8.07 -3.30
C TYR A 62 -16.26 7.49 -1.92
N ILE A 63 -17.53 7.50 -1.52
CA ILE A 63 -18.00 7.00 -0.23
C ILE A 63 -18.99 5.87 -0.49
N ASP A 64 -18.72 4.71 0.08
CA ASP A 64 -19.57 3.54 -0.01
C ASP A 64 -20.01 3.05 1.38
N HIS A 65 -21.31 2.75 1.51
CA HIS A 65 -21.87 2.08 2.69
C HIS A 65 -22.55 0.78 2.25
N ASN A 66 -21.82 -0.32 2.39
CA ASN A 66 -22.25 -1.63 1.88
C ASN A 66 -22.42 -2.65 3.01
N ASP A 67 -23.48 -3.45 2.95
CA ASP A 67 -23.67 -4.61 3.85
C ASP A 67 -22.56 -5.65 3.70
N LYS A 68 -22.00 -5.74 2.49
CA LYS A 68 -20.86 -6.60 2.17
C LYS A 68 -19.70 -5.74 1.72
N PRO A 69 -18.77 -5.41 2.62
CA PRO A 69 -17.63 -4.55 2.28
C PRO A 69 -16.74 -5.22 1.24
N LYS A 70 -16.25 -4.41 0.30
CA LYS A 70 -15.25 -4.81 -0.71
C LYS A 70 -13.91 -5.13 -0.04
N GLY A 71 -13.65 -4.49 1.10
CA GLY A 71 -12.41 -4.59 1.85
C GLY A 71 -11.23 -3.88 1.19
N ILE A 72 -10.04 -4.05 1.76
CA ILE A 72 -8.83 -3.31 1.34
C ILE A 72 -8.54 -3.55 -0.15
N GLY A 73 -8.46 -4.81 -0.58
CA GLY A 73 -8.18 -5.15 -1.97
C GLY A 73 -9.25 -4.67 -2.95
N GLY A 74 -10.53 -4.82 -2.59
CA GLY A 74 -11.64 -4.34 -3.41
C GLY A 74 -11.69 -2.81 -3.50
N GLY A 75 -11.37 -2.11 -2.42
CA GLY A 75 -11.25 -0.65 -2.42
C GLY A 75 -10.11 -0.14 -3.31
N MET A 76 -8.98 -0.86 -3.33
CA MET A 76 -7.89 -0.57 -4.28
C MET A 76 -8.35 -0.77 -5.74
N ASN A 77 -9.02 -1.89 -6.05
CA ASN A 77 -9.56 -2.15 -7.38
C ASN A 77 -10.51 -1.03 -7.81
N PHE A 78 -11.41 -0.62 -6.92
CA PHE A 78 -12.34 0.47 -7.17
C PHE A 78 -11.61 1.79 -7.50
N CYS A 79 -10.60 2.16 -6.71
CA CYS A 79 -9.80 3.35 -7.00
C CYS A 79 -9.10 3.26 -8.35
N VAL A 80 -8.45 2.12 -8.65
CA VAL A 80 -7.71 1.93 -9.90
C VAL A 80 -8.65 1.94 -11.11
N ASP A 81 -9.91 1.54 -10.97
CA ASP A 81 -10.89 1.66 -12.05
C ASP A 81 -11.07 3.11 -12.51
N LYS A 82 -11.03 4.06 -11.60
CA LYS A 82 -11.19 5.49 -11.87
C LYS A 82 -9.93 6.16 -12.42
N VAL A 83 -8.77 5.48 -12.35
CA VAL A 83 -7.49 6.02 -12.83
C VAL A 83 -7.48 6.15 -14.36
N LYS A 84 -7.09 7.34 -14.85
CA LYS A 84 -6.99 7.68 -16.28
C LYS A 84 -5.55 7.92 -16.74
N THR A 85 -4.60 7.90 -15.81
CA THR A 85 -3.18 8.11 -16.08
C THR A 85 -2.46 6.80 -16.41
N GLU A 86 -1.29 6.91 -16.99
CA GLU A 86 -0.45 5.76 -17.36
C GLU A 86 -0.05 4.93 -16.14
N PHE A 87 0.26 5.61 -15.03
CA PHE A 87 0.73 4.98 -13.81
C PHE A 87 -0.21 5.22 -12.64
N VAL A 88 -0.24 4.27 -11.73
CA VAL A 88 -0.91 4.37 -10.44
C VAL A 88 0.09 4.19 -9.30
N ASN A 89 0.05 5.10 -8.33
CA ASN A 89 0.73 5.02 -7.05
C ASN A 89 -0.31 4.60 -5.99
N ILE A 90 -0.26 3.35 -5.57
CA ILE A 90 -1.21 2.79 -4.60
C ILE A 90 -0.57 2.89 -3.22
N ILE A 91 -1.11 3.74 -2.35
CA ILE A 91 -0.66 3.86 -0.96
C ILE A 91 -1.81 3.53 0.00
N HIS A 92 -1.48 3.12 1.21
CA HIS A 92 -2.47 2.91 2.25
C HIS A 92 -2.78 4.22 2.98
N SER A 93 -3.95 4.28 3.63
CA SER A 93 -4.38 5.46 4.39
C SER A 93 -3.49 5.77 5.61
N ASP A 94 -2.63 4.85 6.02
CA ASP A 94 -1.67 4.98 7.10
C ASP A 94 -0.20 5.10 6.61
N MET A 95 -0.02 5.73 5.43
CA MET A 95 1.31 6.00 4.86
C MET A 95 1.54 7.50 4.68
N TRP A 96 2.78 7.92 4.92
CA TRP A 96 3.27 9.28 4.64
C TRP A 96 4.33 9.21 3.54
N CYS A 97 4.10 9.90 2.42
CA CYS A 97 5.06 10.02 1.33
C CYS A 97 6.13 11.05 1.68
N ALA A 98 7.40 10.67 1.65
CA ALA A 98 8.51 11.61 1.77
C ALA A 98 8.67 12.47 0.50
N PRO A 99 9.45 13.56 0.54
CA PRO A 99 9.66 14.44 -0.61
C PRO A 99 10.14 13.69 -1.87
N ASN A 100 9.46 13.94 -2.99
CA ASN A 100 9.73 13.36 -4.32
C ASN A 100 9.56 11.83 -4.45
N GLN A 101 8.80 11.20 -3.55
CA GLN A 101 8.55 9.75 -3.59
C GLN A 101 8.06 9.28 -4.96
N ASP A 102 7.10 9.98 -5.55
CA ASP A 102 6.48 9.68 -6.84
C ASP A 102 7.44 9.81 -8.03
N LEU A 103 8.29 10.82 -8.02
CA LEU A 103 9.31 11.04 -9.06
C LEU A 103 10.32 9.89 -9.11
N GLU A 104 10.79 9.46 -7.94
CA GLU A 104 11.80 8.41 -7.87
C GLU A 104 11.24 7.04 -8.32
N LEU A 105 9.95 6.76 -8.06
CA LEU A 105 9.28 5.57 -8.60
C LEU A 105 9.15 5.62 -10.11
N LEU A 106 8.76 6.78 -10.65
CA LEU A 106 8.59 6.92 -12.10
C LEU A 106 9.93 6.68 -12.85
N ARG A 107 11.05 7.06 -12.25
CA ARG A 107 12.39 6.86 -12.84
C ARG A 107 12.73 5.40 -13.13
N LEU A 108 12.15 4.45 -12.40
CA LEU A 108 12.34 3.03 -12.68
C LEU A 108 11.74 2.59 -14.04
N TYR A 109 10.85 3.41 -14.60
CA TYR A 109 10.18 3.12 -15.86
C TYR A 109 10.73 3.91 -17.06
N ASP A 110 11.70 4.82 -16.85
CA ASP A 110 12.16 5.74 -17.90
C ASP A 110 12.82 5.04 -19.09
N ASP A 111 13.48 3.90 -18.89
CA ASP A 111 14.25 3.20 -19.94
C ASP A 111 14.00 1.67 -19.95
N THR A 112 12.81 1.23 -19.55
CA THR A 112 12.54 -0.20 -19.49
C THR A 112 11.21 -0.61 -20.08
N ASP A 113 11.23 -1.64 -20.93
CA ASP A 113 10.04 -2.36 -21.40
C ASP A 113 9.67 -3.54 -20.47
N LYS A 114 10.33 -3.67 -19.32
CA LYS A 114 10.08 -4.74 -18.36
C LYS A 114 8.67 -4.63 -17.78
N ARG A 115 8.10 -5.79 -17.50
CA ARG A 115 6.94 -5.89 -16.61
C ARG A 115 7.42 -5.65 -15.18
N LEU A 116 7.12 -4.50 -14.63
CA LEU A 116 7.70 -4.04 -13.38
C LEU A 116 6.62 -3.62 -12.38
N ILE A 117 6.81 -4.00 -11.14
CA ILE A 117 6.15 -3.45 -9.97
C ILE A 117 7.22 -2.74 -9.14
N ALA A 118 7.09 -1.44 -9.01
CA ALA A 118 8.00 -0.63 -8.22
C ALA A 118 7.48 -0.41 -6.80
N SER A 119 8.37 -0.32 -5.85
CA SER A 119 8.04 -0.02 -4.45
C SER A 119 8.97 1.03 -3.88
N SER A 120 8.46 1.83 -2.95
CA SER A 120 9.26 2.74 -2.15
C SER A 120 10.03 1.97 -1.06
N PHE A 121 11.16 2.51 -0.66
CA PHE A 121 11.84 2.12 0.58
C PHE A 121 10.99 2.58 1.76
N ARG A 122 10.41 1.61 2.46
CA ARG A 122 9.44 1.85 3.51
C ARG A 122 10.11 1.87 4.87
N ILE A 123 9.93 2.96 5.60
CA ILE A 123 10.33 3.09 7.00
C ILE A 123 9.09 2.90 7.86
N GLN A 124 9.21 2.13 8.93
CA GLN A 124 8.08 1.84 9.82
C GLN A 124 8.55 1.64 11.25
N PRO A 125 7.71 1.93 12.25
CA PRO A 125 8.01 1.57 13.63
C PRO A 125 7.83 0.06 13.82
N ARG A 126 8.53 -0.49 14.80
CA ARG A 126 8.41 -1.91 15.17
C ARG A 126 6.99 -2.22 15.61
N ILE A 127 6.43 -3.32 15.13
CA ILE A 127 5.09 -3.78 15.55
C ILE A 127 5.21 -4.57 16.84
N PHE A 128 6.14 -5.52 16.89
CA PHE A 128 6.41 -6.33 18.06
C PHE A 128 7.88 -6.15 18.51
N PRO A 129 8.16 -6.27 19.82
CA PRO A 129 9.53 -6.07 20.34
C PRO A 129 10.61 -6.94 19.69
N ASN A 130 10.22 -8.11 19.19
CA ASN A 130 11.13 -9.08 18.57
C ASN A 130 11.09 -9.05 17.04
N ASP A 131 10.38 -8.10 16.42
CA ASP A 131 10.40 -7.96 14.97
C ASP A 131 11.80 -7.59 14.49
N PRO A 132 12.29 -8.18 13.40
CA PRO A 132 13.57 -7.83 12.82
C PRO A 132 13.53 -6.42 12.24
N ASP A 133 14.67 -5.74 12.23
CA ASP A 133 14.80 -4.41 11.63
C ASP A 133 14.66 -4.45 10.11
N TYR A 134 15.00 -5.58 9.52
CA TYR A 134 14.94 -5.79 8.08
C TYR A 134 14.69 -7.27 7.77
N ARG A 135 13.93 -7.53 6.70
CA ARG A 135 13.74 -8.88 6.13
C ARG A 135 14.14 -8.86 4.66
N PRO A 136 14.96 -9.82 4.19
CA PRO A 136 15.25 -9.96 2.77
C PRO A 136 13.96 -10.04 1.93
N GLY A 137 14.00 -9.53 0.71
CA GLY A 137 12.86 -9.52 -0.20
C GLY A 137 11.75 -8.52 0.13
N THR A 138 11.84 -7.83 1.27
CA THR A 138 10.86 -6.81 1.67
C THR A 138 11.39 -5.40 1.51
N VAL A 139 10.48 -4.43 1.41
CA VAL A 139 10.81 -3.02 1.17
C VAL A 139 11.01 -2.21 2.44
N PHE A 140 10.83 -2.81 3.64
CA PHE A 140 10.83 -2.02 4.87
C PHE A 140 12.11 -2.09 5.69
N HIS A 141 12.34 -1.03 6.46
CA HIS A 141 13.33 -0.94 7.54
C HIS A 141 12.66 -0.37 8.79
N THR A 142 12.98 -0.91 9.95
CA THR A 142 12.39 -0.48 11.22
C THR A 142 13.19 0.67 11.84
N MET A 143 12.50 1.77 12.16
CA MET A 143 13.04 2.93 12.88
C MET A 143 11.97 3.46 13.84
N GLU A 144 12.37 3.87 15.05
CA GLU A 144 11.43 4.28 16.11
C GLU A 144 11.36 5.80 16.32
N GLU A 145 12.33 6.54 15.80
CA GLU A 145 12.61 7.94 16.17
C GLU A 145 11.61 8.95 15.61
N PHE A 146 10.76 8.57 14.67
CA PHE A 146 9.81 9.48 14.03
C PHE A 146 8.41 9.45 14.65
N GLY A 147 8.19 8.60 15.66
CA GLY A 147 6.89 8.40 16.32
C GLY A 147 6.06 7.26 15.72
N ALA A 148 5.52 6.41 16.58
CA ALA A 148 4.83 5.20 16.16
C ALA A 148 3.35 5.41 15.80
N PHE A 149 2.72 6.45 16.33
CA PHE A 149 1.30 6.76 16.13
C PHE A 149 1.13 8.11 15.43
N CYS A 150 -0.02 8.32 14.80
CA CYS A 150 -0.30 9.55 14.05
C CYS A 150 -0.16 10.84 14.88
N TYR A 151 -0.45 10.78 16.18
CA TYR A 151 -0.32 11.90 17.10
C TYR A 151 1.10 12.11 17.68
N GLU A 152 2.00 11.15 17.45
CA GLU A 152 3.43 11.22 17.83
C GLU A 152 4.32 11.53 16.64
N PHE A 153 3.81 11.36 15.41
CA PHE A 153 4.61 11.40 14.20
C PHE A 153 5.12 12.81 13.92
N ASP A 154 6.44 12.95 13.94
CA ASP A 154 7.13 14.17 13.53
C ASP A 154 7.40 14.13 12.02
N SER A 155 6.44 14.62 11.26
CA SER A 155 6.51 14.64 9.80
C SER A 155 7.65 15.50 9.25
N ASP A 156 7.98 16.59 9.92
CA ASP A 156 9.02 17.52 9.46
C ASP A 156 10.40 16.88 9.68
N TYR A 157 10.61 16.26 10.83
CA TYR A 157 11.84 15.51 11.11
C TYR A 157 12.02 14.31 10.15
N PHE A 158 10.94 13.57 9.88
CA PHE A 158 10.99 12.48 8.92
C PHE A 158 11.33 12.95 7.50
N ASP A 159 10.72 14.03 7.02
CA ASP A 159 10.96 14.60 5.69
C ASP A 159 12.39 15.16 5.56
N GLU A 160 12.91 15.79 6.61
CA GLU A 160 14.31 16.24 6.67
C GLU A 160 15.27 15.06 6.60
N TRP A 161 15.06 14.03 7.43
CA TRP A 161 15.85 12.79 7.41
C TRP A 161 15.81 12.11 6.03
N ALA A 162 14.62 11.94 5.44
CA ALA A 162 14.45 11.30 4.14
C ALA A 162 15.17 12.08 3.02
N THR A 163 15.11 13.41 3.09
CA THR A 163 15.80 14.28 2.15
C THR A 163 17.31 14.12 2.27
N GLU A 164 17.85 14.15 3.48
CA GLU A 164 19.30 13.96 3.71
C GLU A 164 19.75 12.54 3.36
N PHE A 165 18.97 11.52 3.72
CA PHE A 165 19.23 10.14 3.32
C PHE A 165 19.32 9.99 1.80
N SER A 166 18.40 10.62 1.07
CA SER A 166 18.37 10.59 -0.40
C SER A 166 19.56 11.29 -1.05
N LYS A 167 20.14 12.33 -0.40
CA LYS A 167 21.33 13.04 -0.89
C LYS A 167 22.62 12.28 -0.65
N GLN A 168 22.72 11.62 0.52
CA GLN A 168 23.95 10.95 0.97
C GLN A 168 24.14 9.56 0.37
N ASN A 169 23.06 8.94 -0.08
CA ASN A 169 23.09 7.59 -0.60
C ASN A 169 22.99 7.56 -2.11
N ASP A 170 23.76 6.68 -2.73
CA ASP A 170 23.59 6.35 -4.14
C ASP A 170 22.20 5.74 -4.38
N ILE A 171 21.70 5.94 -5.58
CA ILE A 171 20.48 5.25 -6.03
C ILE A 171 20.76 3.77 -6.04
N LYS A 172 20.02 3.02 -5.23
CA LYS A 172 20.08 1.56 -5.20
C LYS A 172 18.72 1.03 -5.59
N VAL A 173 18.70 0.18 -6.60
CA VAL A 173 17.55 -0.63 -6.95
C VAL A 173 17.77 -2.01 -6.36
N ARG A 174 16.77 -2.54 -5.65
CA ARG A 174 16.81 -3.88 -5.04
C ARG A 174 15.60 -4.67 -5.53
N LYS A 175 15.78 -5.96 -5.68
CA LYS A 175 14.65 -6.86 -5.85
C LYS A 175 13.90 -6.95 -4.53
N ALA A 176 12.74 -6.35 -4.46
CA ALA A 176 11.89 -6.33 -3.28
C ALA A 176 10.48 -5.90 -3.62
N GLY A 177 9.50 -6.41 -2.92
CA GLY A 177 8.09 -6.05 -3.04
C GLY A 177 7.41 -5.83 -1.69
N GLY A 178 6.27 -5.16 -1.70
CA GLY A 178 5.49 -4.91 -0.48
C GLY A 178 4.33 -3.94 -0.73
N ALA A 179 3.47 -3.82 0.27
CA ALA A 179 2.34 -2.89 0.25
C ALA A 179 2.83 -1.44 0.12
N GLY A 180 2.05 -0.63 -0.58
CA GLY A 180 2.49 0.68 -1.08
C GLY A 180 3.36 0.48 -2.32
N PHE A 181 2.74 0.33 -3.49
CA PHE A 181 3.43 0.01 -4.74
C PHE A 181 2.96 0.87 -5.91
N PHE A 182 3.76 0.87 -6.95
CA PHE A 182 3.61 1.68 -8.15
C PHE A 182 3.72 0.79 -9.37
N CYS A 183 2.80 0.95 -10.32
CA CYS A 183 2.82 0.18 -11.56
C CYS A 183 2.11 0.92 -12.71
N ARG A 184 2.22 0.38 -13.91
CA ARG A 184 1.34 0.80 -15.00
C ARG A 184 -0.10 0.44 -14.65
N THR A 185 -1.01 1.37 -14.85
CA THR A 185 -2.45 1.18 -14.56
C THR A 185 -3.00 -0.01 -15.36
N GLU A 186 -2.58 -0.15 -16.61
CA GLU A 186 -3.00 -1.26 -17.46
C GLU A 186 -2.51 -2.62 -16.97
N ASP A 187 -1.30 -2.70 -16.39
CA ASP A 187 -0.75 -3.95 -15.83
C ASP A 187 -1.57 -4.44 -14.64
N TYR A 188 -1.96 -3.52 -13.76
CA TYR A 188 -2.83 -3.85 -12.63
C TYR A 188 -4.20 -4.35 -13.08
N LYS A 189 -4.80 -3.68 -14.08
CA LYS A 189 -6.09 -4.11 -14.66
C LYS A 189 -5.96 -5.42 -15.43
N TRP A 190 -4.87 -5.60 -16.15
CA TRP A 190 -4.61 -6.81 -16.95
C TRP A 190 -4.51 -8.07 -16.09
N ILE A 191 -3.89 -8.00 -14.90
CA ILE A 191 -3.82 -9.13 -13.97
C ILE A 191 -5.16 -9.39 -13.24
N GLY A 192 -6.11 -8.45 -13.33
CA GLY A 192 -7.40 -8.50 -12.66
C GLY A 192 -7.42 -7.93 -11.24
N GLY A 193 -6.39 -7.17 -10.87
CA GLY A 193 -6.28 -6.53 -9.56
C GLY A 193 -6.21 -7.50 -8.38
N ASN A 194 -6.61 -7.03 -7.21
CA ASN A 194 -6.74 -7.85 -6.00
C ASN A 194 -7.93 -8.82 -6.11
N ASP A 195 -7.76 -10.06 -5.65
CA ASP A 195 -8.82 -11.05 -5.65
C ASP A 195 -9.85 -10.77 -4.54
N PRO A 196 -11.13 -10.54 -4.89
CA PRO A 196 -12.21 -10.34 -3.91
C PRO A 196 -12.39 -11.49 -2.94
N LEU A 197 -11.86 -12.67 -3.27
CA LEU A 197 -11.85 -13.83 -2.38
C LEU A 197 -11.30 -13.48 -0.99
N PHE A 198 -10.32 -12.57 -0.92
CA PHE A 198 -9.63 -12.22 0.31
C PHE A 198 -10.24 -11.03 1.07
N ALA A 199 -11.43 -10.57 0.68
CA ALA A 199 -12.13 -9.58 1.49
C ALA A 199 -12.42 -10.12 2.91
N PRO A 200 -12.41 -9.26 3.96
CA PRO A 200 -12.19 -7.82 3.90
C PRO A 200 -10.72 -7.40 3.90
N ALA A 201 -9.79 -8.22 4.41
CA ALA A 201 -8.36 -7.89 4.51
C ALA A 201 -7.51 -9.13 4.76
N SER A 202 -6.21 -9.02 4.51
CA SER A 202 -5.15 -10.01 4.67
C SER A 202 -5.05 -11.01 3.53
N TRP A 203 -3.82 -11.19 3.06
CA TRP A 203 -3.40 -12.10 1.99
C TRP A 203 -3.73 -11.64 0.56
N GLU A 204 -4.49 -10.57 0.36
CA GLU A 204 -4.83 -10.02 -0.96
C GLU A 204 -3.61 -9.52 -1.72
N ASP A 205 -2.68 -8.86 -1.04
CA ASP A 205 -1.44 -8.32 -1.59
C ASP A 205 -0.47 -9.44 -2.00
N LYS A 206 -0.30 -10.45 -1.13
CA LYS A 206 0.54 -11.62 -1.44
C LYS A 206 -0.03 -12.41 -2.63
N ASP A 207 -1.34 -12.57 -2.70
CA ASP A 207 -2.00 -13.23 -3.84
C ASP A 207 -1.75 -12.48 -5.15
N LEU A 208 -1.95 -11.17 -5.14
CA LEU A 208 -1.68 -10.30 -6.27
C LEU A 208 -0.22 -10.43 -6.74
N PHE A 209 0.72 -10.38 -5.81
CA PHE A 209 2.14 -10.41 -6.13
C PHE A 209 2.59 -11.77 -6.67
N ILE A 210 2.09 -12.89 -6.13
CA ILE A 210 2.38 -14.22 -6.72
C ILE A 210 1.83 -14.31 -8.14
N ARG A 211 0.59 -13.87 -8.39
CA ARG A 211 0.02 -13.88 -9.73
C ARG A 211 0.86 -13.05 -10.70
N MET A 212 1.29 -11.86 -10.29
CA MET A 212 2.18 -11.03 -11.10
C MET A 212 3.53 -11.69 -11.36
N GLN A 213 4.18 -12.30 -10.36
CA GLN A 213 5.45 -13.03 -10.54
C GLN A 213 5.31 -14.18 -11.55
N LEU A 214 4.23 -14.95 -11.45
CA LEU A 214 3.97 -16.05 -12.37
C LEU A 214 3.73 -15.59 -13.81
N GLU A 215 3.31 -14.34 -14.00
CA GLU A 215 3.15 -13.67 -15.30
C GLU A 215 4.41 -12.91 -15.74
N GLY A 216 5.52 -13.08 -15.02
CA GLY A 216 6.83 -12.54 -15.38
C GLY A 216 7.07 -11.08 -14.98
N TYR A 217 6.34 -10.55 -13.99
CA TYR A 217 6.64 -9.26 -13.41
C TYR A 217 7.84 -9.35 -12.48
N GLU A 218 8.75 -8.39 -12.60
CA GLU A 218 9.84 -8.17 -11.67
C GLU A 218 9.40 -7.18 -10.58
N PHE A 219 9.95 -7.34 -9.37
CA PHE A 219 9.69 -6.44 -8.25
C PHE A 219 10.97 -5.68 -7.94
N GLU A 220 10.89 -4.36 -7.96
CA GLU A 220 12.03 -3.51 -7.68
C GLU A 220 11.66 -2.42 -6.66
N MET A 221 12.58 -2.16 -5.74
CA MET A 221 12.49 -1.09 -4.77
C MET A 221 13.63 -0.10 -5.00
N ILE A 222 13.30 1.18 -5.06
CA ILE A 222 14.29 2.25 -5.19
C ILE A 222 14.47 2.96 -3.84
N THR A 223 15.73 3.01 -3.36
CA THR A 223 16.04 3.54 -2.02
C THR A 223 15.81 5.05 -1.86
N LYS A 224 15.68 5.79 -2.95
CA LYS A 224 15.37 7.23 -2.93
C LYS A 224 13.89 7.57 -2.93
N SER A 225 13.05 6.61 -3.27
CA SER A 225 11.62 6.73 -3.04
C SER A 225 11.32 6.24 -1.63
N ILE A 226 11.00 7.12 -0.72
CA ILE A 226 10.85 6.81 0.70
C ILE A 226 9.42 7.08 1.15
N LEU A 227 8.89 6.21 2.00
CA LEU A 227 7.65 6.45 2.70
C LEU A 227 7.70 5.93 4.15
N TRP A 228 6.97 6.61 5.02
CA TRP A 228 6.66 6.12 6.36
C TRP A 228 5.36 5.32 6.32
N HIS A 229 5.33 4.20 7.03
CA HIS A 229 4.13 3.39 7.19
C HIS A 229 3.88 3.15 8.68
N PHE A 230 2.76 3.61 9.19
CA PHE A 230 2.41 3.42 10.60
C PHE A 230 2.18 1.95 10.95
N SER A 231 2.05 1.10 9.95
CA SER A 231 2.05 -0.35 10.09
C SER A 231 1.03 -0.85 11.11
N ALA A 232 0.01 -1.53 10.72
CA ALA A 232 -1.01 -2.13 11.59
C ALA A 232 -1.75 -1.19 12.59
N ARG A 233 -1.20 -0.02 12.90
CA ARG A 233 -1.77 0.90 13.92
C ARG A 233 -3.06 1.58 13.45
N GLY A 234 -3.23 1.72 12.16
CA GLY A 234 -4.45 2.25 11.57
C GLY A 234 -5.64 1.29 11.69
N SER A 235 -5.48 0.01 11.36
CA SER A 235 -6.57 -0.95 11.21
C SER A 235 -6.51 -2.15 12.12
N HIS A 236 -5.33 -2.65 12.47
CA HIS A 236 -5.18 -3.94 13.15
C HIS A 236 -5.47 -3.90 14.65
N PHE A 237 -5.25 -2.76 15.30
CA PHE A 237 -5.31 -2.61 16.77
C PHE A 237 -6.41 -1.65 17.23
N ARG A 238 -7.37 -1.33 16.36
CA ARG A 238 -8.27 -0.20 16.50
C ARG A 238 -9.21 -0.27 17.71
N ASP A 239 -9.72 -1.44 18.02
CA ASP A 239 -10.84 -1.58 18.96
C ASP A 239 -10.44 -2.08 20.35
N GLU A 240 -9.33 -2.80 20.48
CA GLU A 240 -9.01 -3.57 21.69
C GLU A 240 -7.63 -3.29 22.28
N ALA A 241 -6.77 -2.58 21.58
CA ALA A 241 -5.36 -2.48 21.96
C ALA A 241 -4.68 -1.19 21.50
N LYS A 242 -5.34 -0.03 21.68
CA LYS A 242 -4.70 1.26 21.35
C LYS A 242 -3.33 1.43 22.01
N ASP A 243 -3.14 0.78 23.17
CA ASP A 243 -1.93 0.87 23.98
C ASP A 243 -1.16 -0.46 24.11
N ASP A 244 -1.62 -1.54 23.48
CA ASP A 244 -1.00 -2.87 23.58
C ASP A 244 -0.91 -3.55 22.21
N LEU A 245 0.15 -3.24 21.48
CA LEU A 245 0.44 -3.79 20.14
C LEU A 245 0.67 -5.31 20.13
N THR A 246 0.66 -5.97 21.27
CA THR A 246 0.73 -7.43 21.33
C THR A 246 -0.62 -8.10 21.08
N LYS A 247 -1.70 -7.33 21.05
CA LYS A 247 -3.06 -7.83 20.83
C LYS A 247 -3.61 -7.30 19.51
N LYS A 248 -3.74 -8.18 18.54
CA LYS A 248 -4.54 -7.88 17.35
C LYS A 248 -6.02 -7.90 17.70
N SER A 249 -6.80 -7.03 17.05
CA SER A 249 -8.26 -7.07 17.21
C SER A 249 -8.82 -8.46 16.86
N MET A 250 -9.89 -8.88 17.50
CA MET A 250 -10.55 -10.16 17.18
C MET A 250 -11.02 -10.22 15.72
N ARG A 251 -11.46 -9.08 15.18
CA ARG A 251 -11.85 -8.95 13.77
C ARG A 251 -10.68 -9.26 12.84
N GLN A 252 -9.51 -8.70 13.12
CA GLN A 252 -8.30 -8.92 12.32
C GLN A 252 -7.81 -10.38 12.42
N GLN A 253 -7.78 -10.95 13.62
CA GLN A 253 -7.39 -12.36 13.82
C GLN A 253 -8.32 -13.30 13.05
N LYS A 254 -9.64 -13.04 13.08
CA LYS A 254 -10.61 -13.82 12.34
C LYS A 254 -10.38 -13.69 10.83
N SER A 255 -10.18 -12.47 10.32
CA SER A 255 -9.91 -12.24 8.90
C SER A 255 -8.66 -12.97 8.43
N GLU A 256 -7.56 -12.88 9.18
CA GLU A 256 -6.32 -13.60 8.88
C GLU A 256 -6.52 -15.12 8.86
N HIS A 257 -7.23 -15.66 9.85
CA HIS A 257 -7.54 -17.09 9.94
C HIS A 257 -8.39 -17.56 8.77
N ASP A 258 -9.47 -16.86 8.48
CA ASP A 258 -10.41 -17.25 7.41
C ASP A 258 -9.71 -17.15 6.04
N ASN A 259 -8.93 -16.11 5.82
CA ASN A 259 -8.26 -15.89 4.55
C ASN A 259 -7.06 -16.82 4.32
N ILE A 260 -6.35 -17.29 5.37
CA ILE A 260 -5.34 -18.33 5.18
C ILE A 260 -5.96 -19.66 4.72
N GLN A 261 -7.17 -19.99 5.16
CA GLN A 261 -7.89 -21.19 4.67
C GLN A 261 -8.29 -21.03 3.18
N LYS A 262 -8.74 -19.83 2.79
CA LYS A 262 -9.00 -19.51 1.38
C LYS A 262 -7.72 -19.58 0.53
N TRP A 263 -6.61 -19.09 1.07
CA TRP A 263 -5.30 -19.18 0.45
C TRP A 263 -4.89 -20.63 0.17
N ILE A 264 -4.91 -21.48 1.20
CA ILE A 264 -4.56 -22.91 1.07
C ILE A 264 -5.46 -23.58 0.03
N LYS A 265 -6.76 -23.26 0.02
CA LYS A 265 -7.71 -23.80 -0.97
C LYS A 265 -7.37 -23.35 -2.40
N LYS A 266 -6.94 -22.09 -2.58
CA LYS A 266 -6.57 -21.53 -3.89
C LYS A 266 -5.21 -22.03 -4.35
N TRP A 267 -4.19 -21.97 -3.51
CA TRP A 267 -2.80 -22.20 -3.88
C TRP A 267 -2.28 -23.60 -3.55
N GLY A 268 -2.97 -24.37 -2.69
CA GLY A 268 -2.59 -25.72 -2.28
C GLY A 268 -1.47 -25.79 -1.26
N VAL A 269 -0.85 -24.68 -0.90
CA VAL A 269 0.29 -24.57 0.02
C VAL A 269 0.15 -23.35 0.92
N LEU A 270 0.91 -23.29 2.01
CA LEU A 270 1.08 -22.08 2.80
C LEU A 270 1.97 -21.07 2.05
N PRO A 271 1.77 -19.77 2.24
CA PRO A 271 2.67 -18.77 1.67
C PRO A 271 4.04 -18.85 2.35
N GLU A 272 5.09 -18.77 1.56
CA GLU A 272 6.46 -18.64 2.04
C GLU A 272 7.03 -17.29 1.59
N GLU A 273 7.86 -16.69 2.42
CA GLU A 273 8.62 -15.49 2.05
C GLU A 273 9.83 -15.87 1.18
N ASP A 274 10.25 -14.95 0.34
CA ASP A 274 11.38 -15.10 -0.57
C ASP A 274 12.42 -14.01 -0.29
N GLU A 275 13.70 -14.30 -0.56
CA GLU A 275 14.77 -13.32 -0.34
C GLU A 275 14.81 -12.19 -1.38
N GLU A 276 14.14 -12.38 -2.52
CA GLU A 276 14.09 -11.38 -3.59
C GLU A 276 12.77 -10.62 -3.64
N THR A 277 11.70 -11.21 -3.11
CA THR A 277 10.35 -10.66 -3.20
C THR A 277 9.59 -10.91 -1.91
N PHE A 278 8.50 -10.16 -1.74
CA PHE A 278 7.64 -10.25 -0.55
C PHE A 278 7.02 -11.64 -0.31
N VAL A 279 6.92 -12.44 -1.36
CA VAL A 279 6.34 -13.77 -1.30
C VAL A 279 6.97 -14.68 -2.34
N LYS A 280 7.22 -15.94 -1.96
CA LYS A 280 7.81 -16.94 -2.84
C LYS A 280 6.82 -17.36 -3.94
N PRO A 281 7.24 -17.35 -5.22
CA PRO A 281 6.39 -17.82 -6.30
C PRO A 281 5.99 -19.28 -6.14
N ILE A 282 4.74 -19.61 -6.47
CA ILE A 282 4.20 -20.97 -6.41
C ILE A 282 4.06 -21.49 -7.83
N TYR A 283 5.05 -22.23 -8.29
CA TYR A 283 5.05 -22.79 -9.65
C TYR A 283 4.29 -24.12 -9.75
N GLY A 284 3.84 -24.45 -10.96
CA GLY A 284 3.21 -25.72 -11.27
C GLY A 284 1.77 -25.88 -10.74
N THR A 285 1.14 -24.78 -10.39
CA THR A 285 -0.26 -24.75 -9.99
C THR A 285 -1.18 -24.60 -11.22
N ASN A 286 -2.42 -25.05 -11.09
CA ASN A 286 -3.49 -24.80 -12.08
C ASN A 286 -4.30 -23.54 -11.71
N VAL A 287 -3.76 -22.66 -10.88
CA VAL A 287 -4.42 -21.42 -10.48
C VAL A 287 -4.47 -20.47 -11.66
N ASN A 288 -5.64 -19.89 -11.89
CA ASN A 288 -5.76 -18.81 -12.86
C ASN A 288 -5.07 -17.56 -12.32
N THR A 289 -3.96 -17.19 -12.92
CA THR A 289 -3.17 -16.01 -12.53
C THR A 289 -3.81 -14.71 -12.95
N ARG A 290 -4.60 -14.73 -14.05
CA ARG A 290 -5.32 -13.56 -14.56
C ARG A 290 -6.79 -13.66 -14.20
N LEU A 291 -7.23 -12.79 -13.32
CA LEU A 291 -8.65 -12.70 -12.97
C LEU A 291 -9.38 -11.79 -13.96
N GLU A 292 -10.69 -11.96 -14.05
CA GLU A 292 -11.51 -10.96 -14.74
C GLU A 292 -11.48 -9.65 -13.98
N TRP A 293 -11.24 -8.54 -14.70
CA TRP A 293 -11.24 -7.22 -14.09
C TRP A 293 -12.65 -6.85 -13.64
N ILE A 294 -12.81 -6.64 -12.36
CA ILE A 294 -14.06 -6.18 -11.73
C ILE A 294 -13.75 -4.84 -11.06
N GLY A 295 -13.81 -3.77 -11.83
CA GLY A 295 -13.50 -2.41 -11.37
C GLY A 295 -14.63 -1.69 -10.65
N GLU A 296 -15.77 -2.33 -10.39
CA GLU A 296 -16.95 -1.71 -9.78
C GLU A 296 -16.95 -1.71 -8.25
#